data_c2360a1a5351878369114435bd843789
#
_entry.id   c2360a1a5351878369114435bd843789
#
_cell.length_a   1.000
_cell.length_b   1.000
_cell.length_c   1.000
_cell.angle_alpha   90.00
_cell.angle_beta   90.00
_cell.angle_gamma   90.00
#
_symmetry.space_group_name_H-M   'P 1'
#
loop_
_entity.id
_entity.type
_entity.pdbx_description
1 polymer ?
#
loop_
_entity_poly.entity_id
_entity_poly.type
_entity_poly.pdbx_seq_one_letter_code
_entity_poly.pdbx_strand_id
1 'polypeptide(L)'
;MYGTHSQNTKFISLSLSLPAHIVFYRKQEIMAQLWKGRFKKELAKETNDFNASVHFDSRMYKEDITGSMAHATMLGACGIIEKSESEKIVQGLSEILADIESGKLAIDPGAEDIHTFVEGELTARLGQTGKRLHTARSRNDQVALDIRMTLKKEIDAIAADIKDLLAVLCKKAEENKGVILPGYTHLQRAQPITFGHHLMAYAAMLCRDLDRLADVKKRMNVLPLGSGALAGTTYPIDRRMVAAQLDFDDVSANSLDGVSDRDFCIELAAALSLVMVHLSRFSEEIIMWCSWEFKFVELDDAFSTGSSIMPQKKNPDIAELVRGKSGRVFGDLTTLLTVMKGIALAYNKDMQEDKEAIFDAVDTVKMCLHAFTPMIDTMTVLKDNMRAAAAKGFINATDCADYLVGKGLPFRDAYKATGELVAQCIDRGLTLETLPLEDYRAVCDLFDQDVYHKINLDTCVATRISEGGPCPESVERQIGKVQAFLDKYPL
;
A
#
# COMPACT_ATOMS: atom_id res chain seq x y z
N MET A 1 -1.42 48.05 49.07
CA MET A 1 -0.25 48.91 49.41
C MET A 1 0.83 48.58 48.40
N TYR A 2 1.05 49.51 47.49
CA TYR A 2 2.31 50.11 47.04
C TYR A 2 3.44 49.10 46.65
N GLY A 3 4.11 49.21 45.52
CA GLY A 3 4.34 50.36 44.66
C GLY A 3 5.08 49.95 43.39
N THR A 4 4.93 50.79 42.44
CA THR A 4 5.51 50.85 41.09
C THR A 4 7.02 51.11 41.11
N HIS A 5 7.78 50.53 40.19
CA HIS A 5 8.93 51.20 39.58
C HIS A 5 9.06 50.88 38.07
N SER A 6 8.92 51.93 37.31
CA SER A 6 9.22 52.11 35.90
C SER A 6 10.75 52.18 35.68
N GLN A 7 11.27 51.51 34.66
CA GLN A 7 12.48 51.96 33.98
C GLN A 7 12.33 51.85 32.46
N ASN A 8 12.36 53.02 31.83
CA ASN A 8 12.48 53.28 30.41
C ASN A 8 13.83 52.80 29.86
N THR A 9 13.84 52.02 28.81
CA THR A 9 15.02 51.90 27.95
C THR A 9 14.60 52.15 26.51
N LYS A 10 15.10 53.25 25.95
CA LYS A 10 14.90 53.67 24.56
C LYS A 10 15.64 52.72 23.63
N PHE A 11 14.92 52.08 22.72
CA PHE A 11 15.51 51.48 21.54
C PHE A 11 15.37 52.44 20.35
N ILE A 12 16.51 52.78 19.78
CA ILE A 12 16.65 53.56 18.55
C ILE A 12 16.30 52.65 17.37
N SER A 13 15.21 52.95 16.66
CA SER A 13 14.84 52.27 15.42
C SER A 13 15.56 52.95 14.23
N LEU A 14 16.46 52.24 13.60
CA LEU A 14 16.91 52.56 12.25
C LEU A 14 16.00 51.83 11.24
N SER A 15 15.05 52.53 10.66
CA SER A 15 14.25 52.08 9.59
C SER A 15 14.96 52.27 8.23
N LEU A 16 15.40 51.18 7.63
CA LEU A 16 15.69 51.13 6.19
C LEU A 16 14.49 50.54 5.49
N SER A 17 13.60 51.43 5.02
CA SER A 17 12.45 51.06 4.19
C SER A 17 12.90 50.94 2.74
N LEU A 18 12.89 49.72 2.20
CA LEU A 18 12.79 49.44 0.76
C LEU A 18 11.35 49.06 0.44
N PRO A 19 10.77 49.51 -0.69
CA PRO A 19 9.33 49.39 -0.91
C PRO A 19 8.94 47.99 -1.35
N ALA A 20 8.40 47.19 -0.44
CA ALA A 20 7.85 45.88 -0.70
C ALA A 20 6.54 45.88 -1.55
N HIS A 21 6.00 47.07 -1.84
CA HIS A 21 4.71 47.23 -2.52
C HIS A 21 4.73 47.10 -4.05
N ILE A 22 5.89 47.11 -4.70
CA ILE A 22 5.96 47.05 -6.17
C ILE A 22 6.00 45.63 -6.72
N VAL A 23 6.43 44.66 -5.92
CA VAL A 23 6.52 43.25 -6.35
C VAL A 23 5.16 42.52 -6.26
N PHE A 24 4.30 42.92 -5.31
CA PHE A 24 2.98 42.30 -5.11
C PHE A 24 1.95 42.67 -6.19
N TYR A 25 2.00 43.88 -6.74
CA TYR A 25 1.00 44.32 -7.75
C TYR A 25 1.21 43.72 -9.13
N ARG A 26 2.41 43.25 -9.49
CA ARG A 26 2.66 42.58 -10.77
C ARG A 26 2.27 41.09 -10.77
N LYS A 27 2.15 40.42 -9.61
CA LYS A 27 1.74 39.02 -9.52
C LYS A 27 0.23 38.82 -9.67
N GLN A 28 -0.60 39.77 -9.28
CA GLN A 28 -2.06 39.64 -9.36
C GLN A 28 -2.63 39.73 -10.80
N GLU A 29 -1.93 40.30 -11.76
CA GLU A 29 -2.40 40.37 -13.16
C GLU A 29 -2.09 39.10 -13.99
N ILE A 30 -1.22 38.23 -13.52
CA ILE A 30 -0.74 37.05 -14.27
C ILE A 30 -1.61 35.83 -14.06
N MET A 31 -2.37 35.75 -12.99
CA MET A 31 -3.30 34.64 -12.68
C MET A 31 -4.74 34.94 -13.12
N ALA A 32 -4.92 35.57 -14.28
CA ALA A 32 -6.23 35.68 -14.89
C ALA A 32 -6.73 34.28 -15.27
N GLN A 33 -7.90 33.90 -14.74
CA GLN A 33 -8.57 32.64 -15.07
C GLN A 33 -8.54 32.36 -16.56
N LEU A 34 -7.90 31.29 -17.02
CA LEU A 34 -7.68 30.95 -18.43
C LEU A 34 -9.00 30.81 -19.23
N TRP A 35 -10.14 30.60 -18.52
CA TRP A 35 -11.48 30.41 -19.08
C TRP A 35 -12.39 31.67 -19.05
N LYS A 36 -11.86 32.87 -18.71
CA LYS A 36 -12.66 34.09 -18.51
C LYS A 36 -13.38 34.61 -19.77
N GLY A 37 -13.14 34.05 -20.95
CA GLY A 37 -13.54 34.58 -22.28
C GLY A 37 -14.89 35.29 -22.37
N ARG A 38 -16.02 34.66 -21.99
CA ARG A 38 -17.37 35.26 -22.05
C ARG A 38 -17.89 35.84 -20.73
N PHE A 39 -17.19 35.58 -19.63
CA PHE A 39 -17.68 35.97 -18.31
C PHE A 39 -17.38 37.43 -18.00
N LYS A 40 -18.40 38.16 -17.53
CA LYS A 40 -18.34 39.60 -17.24
C LYS A 40 -18.00 39.91 -15.77
N LYS A 41 -18.06 38.93 -14.89
CA LYS A 41 -17.78 39.07 -13.47
C LYS A 41 -16.66 38.10 -13.07
N GLU A 42 -15.95 38.43 -12.03
CA GLU A 42 -15.01 37.52 -11.39
C GLU A 42 -15.76 36.50 -10.53
N LEU A 43 -15.18 35.32 -10.32
CA LEU A 43 -15.72 34.37 -9.35
C LEU A 43 -15.69 34.97 -7.95
N ALA A 44 -16.71 34.69 -7.17
CA ALA A 44 -16.65 34.92 -5.74
C ALA A 44 -15.49 34.12 -5.13
N LYS A 45 -14.84 34.69 -4.11
CA LYS A 45 -13.68 34.04 -3.47
C LYS A 45 -14.03 32.67 -2.96
N GLU A 46 -15.17 32.50 -2.31
CA GLU A 46 -15.65 31.24 -1.75
C GLU A 46 -15.87 30.18 -2.84
N THR A 47 -16.30 30.60 -4.04
CA THR A 47 -16.45 29.69 -5.18
C THR A 47 -15.09 29.28 -5.75
N ASN A 48 -14.14 30.19 -5.77
CA ASN A 48 -12.78 29.89 -6.20
C ASN A 48 -12.11 28.89 -5.23
N ASP A 49 -12.18 29.18 -3.95
CA ASP A 49 -11.61 28.32 -2.90
C ASP A 49 -12.26 26.92 -2.88
N PHE A 50 -13.57 26.82 -3.13
CA PHE A 50 -14.29 25.55 -3.25
C PHE A 50 -13.88 24.73 -4.50
N ASN A 51 -13.55 25.40 -5.59
CA ASN A 51 -13.17 24.74 -6.84
C ASN A 51 -11.68 24.38 -6.93
N ALA A 52 -10.82 25.02 -6.12
CA ALA A 52 -9.39 24.86 -6.19
C ALA A 52 -8.95 23.46 -5.76
N SER A 53 -8.01 22.86 -6.51
CA SER A 53 -7.46 21.54 -6.26
C SER A 53 -5.95 21.52 -6.00
N VAL A 54 -5.29 22.70 -6.09
CA VAL A 54 -3.83 22.82 -5.92
C VAL A 54 -3.30 22.21 -4.62
N HIS A 55 -4.11 22.19 -3.57
CA HIS A 55 -3.72 21.68 -2.27
C HIS A 55 -3.51 20.15 -2.21
N PHE A 56 -4.10 19.39 -3.17
CA PHE A 56 -3.85 17.96 -3.31
C PHE A 56 -3.21 17.59 -4.67
N ASP A 57 -3.48 18.33 -5.75
CA ASP A 57 -2.95 18.00 -7.07
C ASP A 57 -1.52 18.54 -7.30
N SER A 58 -1.06 19.47 -6.47
CA SER A 58 0.32 19.98 -6.54
C SER A 58 1.38 18.88 -6.49
N ARG A 59 1.08 17.72 -5.90
CA ARG A 59 2.00 16.56 -5.88
C ARG A 59 2.29 15.98 -7.26
N MET A 60 1.43 16.27 -8.25
CA MET A 60 1.58 15.80 -9.63
C MET A 60 2.40 16.77 -10.51
N TYR A 61 3.04 17.79 -9.94
CA TYR A 61 3.79 18.80 -10.72
C TYR A 61 4.79 18.21 -11.71
N LYS A 62 5.42 17.10 -11.32
CA LYS A 62 6.43 16.42 -12.14
C LYS A 62 5.80 15.72 -13.34
N GLU A 63 4.67 15.08 -13.14
CA GLU A 63 3.89 14.39 -14.15
C GLU A 63 3.29 15.39 -15.15
N ASP A 64 2.70 16.47 -14.65
CA ASP A 64 2.16 17.55 -15.49
C ASP A 64 3.24 18.18 -16.38
N ILE A 65 4.39 18.51 -15.81
CA ILE A 65 5.51 19.09 -16.58
C ILE A 65 6.06 18.09 -17.61
N THR A 66 6.24 16.82 -17.22
CA THR A 66 6.75 15.78 -18.11
C THR A 66 5.78 15.49 -19.26
N GLY A 67 4.50 15.36 -18.96
CA GLY A 67 3.43 15.22 -19.96
C GLY A 67 3.35 16.41 -20.90
N SER A 68 3.48 17.62 -20.36
CA SER A 68 3.52 18.87 -21.13
C SER A 68 4.75 18.97 -22.04
N MET A 69 5.93 18.51 -21.62
CA MET A 69 7.13 18.45 -22.48
C MET A 69 6.93 17.48 -23.65
N ALA A 70 6.38 16.29 -23.40
CA ALA A 70 6.08 15.31 -24.44
C ALA A 70 5.05 15.87 -25.45
N HIS A 71 4.01 16.52 -24.95
CA HIS A 71 2.99 17.18 -25.78
C HIS A 71 3.60 18.29 -26.66
N ALA A 72 4.39 19.19 -26.10
CA ALA A 72 5.07 20.26 -26.85
C ALA A 72 6.01 19.72 -27.92
N THR A 73 6.75 18.65 -27.60
CA THR A 73 7.63 17.95 -28.55
C THR A 73 6.84 17.40 -29.73
N MET A 74 5.71 16.77 -29.48
CA MET A 74 4.80 16.24 -30.51
C MET A 74 4.21 17.38 -31.36
N LEU A 75 3.77 18.49 -30.75
CA LEU A 75 3.24 19.66 -31.53
C LEU A 75 4.26 20.21 -32.52
N GLY A 76 5.54 20.30 -32.10
CA GLY A 76 6.63 20.73 -33.00
C GLY A 76 6.94 19.69 -34.09
N ALA A 77 6.96 18.42 -33.77
CA ALA A 77 7.23 17.33 -34.70
C ALA A 77 6.12 17.20 -35.77
N CYS A 78 4.86 17.42 -35.38
CA CYS A 78 3.71 17.43 -36.29
C CYS A 78 3.54 18.74 -37.08
N GLY A 79 4.39 19.76 -36.87
CA GLY A 79 4.31 21.07 -37.56
C GLY A 79 3.08 21.91 -37.13
N ILE A 80 2.50 21.64 -35.98
CA ILE A 80 1.35 22.37 -35.42
C ILE A 80 1.83 23.71 -34.83
N ILE A 81 3.02 23.70 -34.24
CA ILE A 81 3.77 24.90 -33.85
C ILE A 81 5.16 24.86 -34.48
N GLU A 82 5.83 26.00 -34.56
CA GLU A 82 7.19 26.03 -35.04
C GLU A 82 8.13 25.22 -34.17
N LYS A 83 9.06 24.47 -34.76
CA LYS A 83 10.02 23.63 -34.03
C LYS A 83 10.80 24.44 -33.00
N SER A 84 11.22 25.63 -33.32
CA SER A 84 11.93 26.54 -32.39
C SER A 84 11.07 27.01 -31.23
N GLU A 85 9.75 27.06 -31.36
CA GLU A 85 8.82 27.36 -30.27
C GLU A 85 8.63 26.15 -29.37
N SER A 86 8.50 24.95 -29.96
CA SER A 86 8.47 23.67 -29.20
C SER A 86 9.72 23.51 -28.33
N GLU A 87 10.90 23.72 -28.90
CA GLU A 87 12.17 23.61 -28.16
C GLU A 87 12.24 24.62 -26.99
N LYS A 88 11.78 25.86 -27.19
CA LYS A 88 11.69 26.87 -26.11
C LYS A 88 10.71 26.47 -25.01
N ILE A 89 9.55 25.90 -25.37
CA ILE A 89 8.55 25.42 -24.40
C ILE A 89 9.12 24.29 -23.58
N VAL A 90 9.74 23.28 -24.19
CA VAL A 90 10.37 22.16 -23.51
C VAL A 90 11.46 22.65 -22.56
N GLN A 91 12.34 23.57 -23.01
CA GLN A 91 13.38 24.16 -22.19
C GLN A 91 12.77 24.93 -21.00
N GLY A 92 11.76 25.77 -21.21
CA GLY A 92 11.11 26.53 -20.15
C GLY A 92 10.42 25.64 -19.10
N LEU A 93 9.79 24.54 -19.54
CA LEU A 93 9.20 23.53 -18.66
C LEU A 93 10.28 22.79 -17.82
N SER A 94 11.41 22.44 -18.46
CA SER A 94 12.55 21.81 -17.75
C SER A 94 13.13 22.76 -16.68
N GLU A 95 13.22 24.05 -16.97
CA GLU A 95 13.67 25.06 -16.00
C GLU A 95 12.67 25.25 -14.85
N ILE A 96 11.36 25.23 -15.14
CA ILE A 96 10.32 25.27 -14.08
C ILE A 96 10.44 24.06 -13.17
N LEU A 97 10.61 22.86 -13.74
CA LEU A 97 10.80 21.62 -12.96
C LEU A 97 12.02 21.74 -12.03
N ALA A 98 13.16 22.14 -12.57
CA ALA A 98 14.39 22.32 -11.78
C ALA A 98 14.25 23.38 -10.69
N ASP A 99 13.55 24.49 -10.97
CA ASP A 99 13.28 25.54 -10.00
C ASP A 99 12.36 25.07 -8.88
N ILE A 100 11.37 24.22 -9.16
CA ILE A 100 10.50 23.63 -8.11
C ILE A 100 11.32 22.62 -7.28
N GLU A 101 12.02 21.70 -7.93
CA GLU A 101 12.81 20.66 -7.25
C GLU A 101 13.93 21.22 -6.36
N SER A 102 14.52 22.35 -6.77
CA SER A 102 15.54 23.04 -5.98
C SER A 102 14.96 23.96 -4.89
N GLY A 103 13.63 24.11 -4.81
CA GLY A 103 12.96 25.03 -3.89
C GLY A 103 13.09 26.52 -4.25
N LYS A 104 13.63 26.85 -5.40
CA LYS A 104 13.72 28.23 -5.92
C LYS A 104 12.37 28.78 -6.34
N LEU A 105 11.45 27.92 -6.81
CA LEU A 105 10.08 28.24 -7.16
C LEU A 105 9.14 27.44 -6.26
N ALA A 106 8.40 28.12 -5.40
CA ALA A 106 7.33 27.51 -4.61
C ALA A 106 6.01 27.49 -5.43
N ILE A 107 5.29 26.38 -5.35
CA ILE A 107 3.94 26.30 -5.94
C ILE A 107 3.03 27.24 -5.15
N ASP A 108 2.32 28.12 -5.88
CA ASP A 108 1.40 29.09 -5.27
C ASP A 108 0.14 28.39 -4.74
N PRO A 109 -0.12 28.37 -3.43
CA PRO A 109 -1.31 27.75 -2.86
C PRO A 109 -2.62 28.48 -3.25
N GLY A 110 -2.53 29.67 -3.85
CA GLY A 110 -3.67 30.41 -4.39
C GLY A 110 -4.00 30.08 -5.84
N ALA A 111 -3.25 29.18 -6.50
CA ALA A 111 -3.57 28.72 -7.83
C ALA A 111 -4.86 27.86 -7.85
N GLU A 112 -5.56 27.81 -8.97
CA GLU A 112 -6.73 26.94 -9.13
C GLU A 112 -6.32 25.46 -9.07
N ASP A 113 -5.31 25.08 -9.84
CA ASP A 113 -4.72 23.74 -9.92
C ASP A 113 -3.24 23.81 -10.29
N ILE A 114 -2.53 22.69 -10.24
CA ILE A 114 -1.10 22.60 -10.61
C ILE A 114 -0.89 22.95 -12.07
N HIS A 115 -1.80 22.61 -12.94
CA HIS A 115 -1.71 22.81 -14.37
C HIS A 115 -1.76 24.31 -14.71
N THR A 116 -2.69 25.05 -14.08
CA THR A 116 -2.80 26.52 -14.22
C THR A 116 -1.53 27.19 -13.70
N PHE A 117 -0.97 26.71 -12.60
CA PHE A 117 0.29 27.21 -12.06
C PHE A 117 1.44 27.05 -13.05
N VAL A 118 1.66 25.83 -13.58
CA VAL A 118 2.74 25.54 -14.53
C VAL A 118 2.58 26.33 -15.83
N GLU A 119 1.37 26.38 -16.40
CA GLU A 119 1.08 27.14 -17.62
C GLU A 119 1.26 28.66 -17.41
N GLY A 120 0.88 29.16 -16.23
CA GLY A 120 1.10 30.54 -15.84
C GLY A 120 2.58 30.90 -15.75
N GLU A 121 3.39 30.09 -15.07
CA GLU A 121 4.84 30.28 -14.95
C GLU A 121 5.53 30.20 -16.33
N LEU A 122 5.14 29.25 -17.17
CA LEU A 122 5.67 29.13 -18.53
C LEU A 122 5.33 30.37 -19.37
N THR A 123 4.10 30.85 -19.26
CA THR A 123 3.65 32.07 -19.97
C THR A 123 4.38 33.32 -19.45
N ALA A 124 4.65 33.42 -18.17
CA ALA A 124 5.44 34.50 -17.60
C ALA A 124 6.88 34.55 -18.16
N ARG A 125 7.48 33.36 -18.37
CA ARG A 125 8.84 33.24 -18.93
C ARG A 125 8.91 33.47 -20.44
N LEU A 126 7.96 32.93 -21.21
CA LEU A 126 8.03 32.84 -22.68
C LEU A 126 7.00 33.70 -23.42
N GLY A 127 6.11 34.39 -22.72
CA GLY A 127 5.08 35.23 -23.33
C GLY A 127 4.17 34.46 -24.28
N GLN A 128 4.04 34.93 -25.53
CA GLN A 128 3.15 34.31 -26.52
C GLN A 128 3.54 32.87 -26.91
N THR A 129 4.81 32.52 -26.84
CA THR A 129 5.30 31.16 -27.09
C THR A 129 4.79 30.20 -26.02
N GLY A 130 4.79 30.61 -24.75
CA GLY A 130 4.29 29.78 -23.65
C GLY A 130 2.80 29.43 -23.79
N LYS A 131 1.98 30.36 -24.27
CA LYS A 131 0.55 30.15 -24.51
C LYS A 131 0.23 29.10 -25.57
N ARG A 132 1.18 28.73 -26.43
CA ARG A 132 1.00 27.69 -27.45
C ARG A 132 0.98 26.27 -26.87
N LEU A 133 1.44 26.09 -25.65
CA LEU A 133 1.44 24.77 -24.97
C LEU A 133 0.04 24.15 -24.94
N HIS A 134 -1.02 24.95 -24.77
CA HIS A 134 -2.40 24.43 -24.65
C HIS A 134 -3.02 24.00 -25.99
N THR A 135 -2.33 24.20 -27.13
CA THR A 135 -2.82 23.84 -28.45
C THR A 135 -3.13 22.35 -28.54
N ALA A 136 -4.30 21.97 -29.07
CA ALA A 136 -4.76 20.60 -29.24
C ALA A 136 -4.92 19.78 -27.94
N ARG A 137 -5.01 20.43 -26.78
CA ARG A 137 -5.16 19.80 -25.47
C ARG A 137 -6.33 20.37 -24.69
N SER A 138 -6.93 19.59 -23.82
CA SER A 138 -7.89 20.04 -22.80
C SER A 138 -7.33 19.76 -21.40
N ARG A 139 -7.86 20.47 -20.39
CA ARG A 139 -7.60 20.12 -18.98
C ARG A 139 -8.04 18.67 -18.68
N ASN A 140 -9.10 18.20 -19.35
CA ASN A 140 -9.67 16.87 -19.08
C ASN A 140 -8.71 15.73 -19.42
N ASP A 141 -8.08 15.72 -20.60
CA ASP A 141 -7.12 14.69 -20.99
C ASP A 141 -5.76 14.87 -20.31
N GLN A 142 -5.39 16.11 -19.95
CA GLN A 142 -4.20 16.44 -19.16
C GLN A 142 -4.28 15.84 -17.75
N VAL A 143 -5.35 16.11 -17.00
CA VAL A 143 -5.55 15.55 -15.65
C VAL A 143 -5.61 14.03 -15.69
N ALA A 144 -6.29 13.43 -16.68
CA ALA A 144 -6.36 11.98 -16.83
C ALA A 144 -4.99 11.34 -17.10
N LEU A 145 -4.09 12.05 -17.80
CA LEU A 145 -2.70 11.63 -17.98
C LEU A 145 -1.93 11.67 -16.67
N ASP A 146 -1.98 12.79 -15.98
CA ASP A 146 -1.11 13.06 -14.84
C ASP A 146 -1.40 12.13 -13.67
N ILE A 147 -2.68 11.83 -13.40
CA ILE A 147 -3.06 10.87 -12.37
C ILE A 147 -2.61 9.44 -12.72
N ARG A 148 -2.68 9.02 -14.01
CA ARG A 148 -2.16 7.71 -14.43
C ARG A 148 -0.64 7.63 -14.26
N MET A 149 0.11 8.66 -14.68
CA MET A 149 1.56 8.71 -14.52
C MET A 149 1.97 8.66 -13.06
N THR A 150 1.27 9.39 -12.20
CA THR A 150 1.50 9.40 -10.74
C THR A 150 1.26 8.01 -10.16
N LEU A 151 0.08 7.43 -10.43
CA LEU A 151 -0.29 6.14 -9.84
C LEU A 151 0.57 4.97 -10.35
N LYS A 152 1.08 5.01 -11.59
CA LYS A 152 2.07 4.03 -12.08
C LYS A 152 3.32 4.01 -11.19
N LYS A 153 3.85 5.18 -10.82
CA LYS A 153 5.03 5.29 -9.94
C LYS A 153 4.71 4.88 -8.51
N GLU A 154 3.51 5.21 -8.02
CA GLU A 154 3.09 4.80 -6.67
C GLU A 154 2.90 3.28 -6.57
N ILE A 155 2.41 2.62 -7.62
CA ILE A 155 2.34 1.16 -7.69
C ILE A 155 3.75 0.56 -7.59
N ASP A 156 4.74 1.11 -8.30
CA ASP A 156 6.13 0.63 -8.23
C ASP A 156 6.72 0.78 -6.83
N ALA A 157 6.45 1.90 -6.17
CA ALA A 157 6.90 2.14 -4.81
C ALA A 157 6.26 1.15 -3.82
N ILE A 158 4.94 0.96 -3.89
CA ILE A 158 4.24 -0.01 -3.03
C ILE A 158 4.71 -1.44 -3.29
N ALA A 159 4.95 -1.79 -4.57
CA ALA A 159 5.48 -3.10 -4.92
C ALA A 159 6.87 -3.33 -4.32
N ALA A 160 7.73 -2.31 -4.30
CA ALA A 160 9.03 -2.36 -3.64
C ALA A 160 8.88 -2.57 -2.12
N ASP A 161 8.01 -1.83 -1.45
CA ASP A 161 7.74 -1.97 -0.02
C ASP A 161 7.21 -3.39 0.34
N ILE A 162 6.35 -3.97 -0.52
CA ILE A 162 5.86 -5.35 -0.34
C ILE A 162 7.00 -6.37 -0.53
N LYS A 163 7.90 -6.15 -1.51
CA LYS A 163 9.08 -7.00 -1.70
C LYS A 163 10.01 -6.99 -0.48
N ASP A 164 10.19 -5.83 0.15
CA ASP A 164 10.98 -5.70 1.38
C ASP A 164 10.33 -6.50 2.53
N LEU A 165 9.01 -6.42 2.69
CA LEU A 165 8.29 -7.24 3.67
C LEU A 165 8.41 -8.74 3.36
N LEU A 166 8.32 -9.15 2.09
CA LEU A 166 8.51 -10.54 1.68
C LEU A 166 9.93 -11.05 2.00
N ALA A 167 10.95 -10.24 1.79
CA ALA A 167 12.33 -10.58 2.15
C ALA A 167 12.48 -10.81 3.66
N VAL A 168 11.88 -9.94 4.49
CA VAL A 168 11.85 -10.10 5.94
C VAL A 168 11.10 -11.37 6.35
N LEU A 169 9.95 -11.67 5.76
CA LEU A 169 9.18 -12.87 6.04
C LEU A 169 9.96 -14.15 5.68
N CYS A 170 10.61 -14.18 4.53
CA CYS A 170 11.45 -15.31 4.11
C CYS A 170 12.62 -15.54 5.08
N LYS A 171 13.32 -14.46 5.48
CA LYS A 171 14.40 -14.51 6.47
C LYS A 171 13.89 -15.08 7.81
N LYS A 172 12.81 -14.51 8.34
CA LYS A 172 12.21 -14.96 9.61
C LYS A 172 11.68 -16.40 9.54
N ALA A 173 11.12 -16.80 8.40
CA ALA A 173 10.65 -18.16 8.18
C ALA A 173 11.82 -19.15 8.16
N GLU A 174 12.94 -18.83 7.51
CA GLU A 174 14.14 -19.66 7.51
C GLU A 174 14.73 -19.81 8.92
N GLU A 175 14.85 -18.71 9.68
CA GLU A 175 15.33 -18.72 11.06
C GLU A 175 14.46 -19.56 12.01
N ASN A 176 13.18 -19.75 11.68
CA ASN A 176 12.16 -20.36 12.54
C ASN A 176 11.43 -21.55 11.89
N LYS A 177 11.98 -22.15 10.83
CA LYS A 177 11.37 -23.28 10.11
C LYS A 177 11.17 -24.53 10.96
N GLY A 178 11.93 -24.69 12.04
CA GLY A 178 11.81 -25.78 13.02
C GLY A 178 11.13 -25.38 14.33
N VAL A 179 10.69 -24.14 14.49
CA VAL A 179 10.05 -23.67 15.73
C VAL A 179 8.59 -24.09 15.74
N ILE A 180 8.26 -25.04 16.63
CA ILE A 180 6.91 -25.60 16.75
C ILE A 180 6.01 -24.68 17.55
N LEU A 181 4.81 -24.40 16.99
CA LEU A 181 3.71 -23.72 17.67
C LEU A 181 2.40 -24.45 17.41
N PRO A 182 1.35 -24.23 18.24
CA PRO A 182 0.04 -24.77 17.94
C PRO A 182 -0.57 -24.01 16.75
N GLY A 183 -1.00 -24.71 15.71
CA GLY A 183 -1.89 -24.19 14.70
C GLY A 183 -3.32 -24.09 15.27
N TYR A 184 -4.06 -23.07 14.85
CA TYR A 184 -5.40 -22.76 15.36
C TYR A 184 -6.46 -22.85 14.26
N THR A 185 -7.61 -23.41 14.62
CA THR A 185 -8.88 -23.23 13.91
C THR A 185 -9.93 -22.83 14.94
N HIS A 186 -10.83 -21.90 14.62
CA HIS A 186 -11.83 -21.39 15.58
C HIS A 186 -11.20 -20.83 16.88
N LEU A 187 -9.95 -20.34 16.81
CA LEU A 187 -9.13 -19.97 17.96
C LEU A 187 -8.93 -21.11 18.99
N GLN A 188 -9.16 -22.35 18.57
CA GLN A 188 -8.84 -23.55 19.33
C GLN A 188 -7.56 -24.17 18.79
N ARG A 189 -6.73 -24.72 19.68
CA ARG A 189 -5.54 -25.48 19.28
C ARG A 189 -5.95 -26.69 18.47
N ALA A 190 -5.37 -26.84 17.28
CA ALA A 190 -5.80 -27.85 16.32
C ALA A 190 -4.71 -28.89 16.04
N GLN A 191 -3.64 -28.49 15.36
CA GLN A 191 -2.55 -29.37 14.98
C GLN A 191 -1.20 -28.66 15.13
N PRO A 192 -0.08 -29.38 15.31
CA PRO A 192 1.24 -28.77 15.38
C PRO A 192 1.69 -28.30 14.00
N ILE A 193 2.18 -27.05 13.94
CA ILE A 193 2.81 -26.44 12.78
C ILE A 193 4.14 -25.81 13.17
N THR A 194 4.87 -25.24 12.21
CA THR A 194 6.04 -24.40 12.52
C THR A 194 5.73 -22.92 12.35
N PHE A 195 6.45 -22.08 13.09
CA PHE A 195 6.32 -20.63 12.97
C PHE A 195 6.76 -20.15 11.56
N GLY A 196 7.81 -20.76 11.00
CA GLY A 196 8.20 -20.50 9.61
C GLY A 196 7.07 -20.78 8.63
N HIS A 197 6.35 -21.92 8.78
CA HIS A 197 5.20 -22.24 7.95
C HIS A 197 4.08 -21.20 8.08
N HIS A 198 3.81 -20.72 9.28
CA HIS A 198 2.80 -19.68 9.50
C HIS A 198 3.15 -18.38 8.78
N LEU A 199 4.42 -17.93 8.87
CA LEU A 199 4.89 -16.74 8.18
C LEU A 199 4.78 -16.87 6.66
N MET A 200 5.06 -18.06 6.11
CA MET A 200 4.93 -18.31 4.66
C MET A 200 3.49 -18.24 4.15
N ALA A 201 2.49 -18.41 5.02
CA ALA A 201 1.09 -18.16 4.63
C ALA A 201 0.86 -16.67 4.28
N TYR A 202 1.42 -15.75 5.07
CA TYR A 202 1.38 -14.31 4.77
C TYR A 202 2.21 -13.95 3.54
N ALA A 203 3.38 -14.55 3.38
CA ALA A 203 4.19 -14.37 2.17
C ALA A 203 3.41 -14.76 0.90
N ALA A 204 2.67 -15.88 0.94
CA ALA A 204 1.82 -16.29 -0.19
C ALA A 204 0.67 -15.30 -0.47
N MET A 205 0.12 -14.63 0.54
CA MET A 205 -0.89 -13.57 0.36
C MET A 205 -0.29 -12.36 -0.36
N LEU A 206 0.88 -11.90 0.11
CA LEU A 206 1.58 -10.75 -0.46
C LEU A 206 2.07 -10.98 -1.91
N CYS A 207 2.47 -12.19 -2.26
CA CYS A 207 2.76 -12.52 -3.67
C CYS A 207 1.53 -12.32 -4.56
N ARG A 208 0.33 -12.72 -4.10
CA ARG A 208 -0.92 -12.46 -4.84
C ARG A 208 -1.27 -10.97 -4.90
N ASP A 209 -0.86 -10.17 -3.90
CA ASP A 209 -1.06 -8.73 -3.94
C ASP A 209 -0.14 -8.06 -4.96
N LEU A 210 1.11 -8.50 -5.07
CA LEU A 210 2.01 -8.06 -6.14
C LEU A 210 1.44 -8.36 -7.53
N ASP A 211 0.91 -9.57 -7.77
CA ASP A 211 0.26 -9.92 -9.05
C ASP A 211 -0.91 -8.97 -9.37
N ARG A 212 -1.74 -8.63 -8.38
CA ARG A 212 -2.83 -7.65 -8.55
C ARG A 212 -2.31 -6.28 -8.94
N LEU A 213 -1.26 -5.80 -8.27
CA LEU A 213 -0.65 -4.50 -8.59
C LEU A 213 -0.09 -4.47 -10.01
N ALA A 214 0.57 -5.54 -10.46
CA ALA A 214 1.05 -5.67 -11.84
C ALA A 214 -0.10 -5.64 -12.84
N ASP A 215 -1.19 -6.34 -12.56
CA ASP A 215 -2.39 -6.35 -13.39
C ASP A 215 -3.07 -4.98 -13.48
N VAL A 216 -3.17 -4.25 -12.36
CA VAL A 216 -3.69 -2.87 -12.34
C VAL A 216 -2.82 -1.97 -13.19
N LYS A 217 -1.49 -2.00 -12.98
CA LYS A 217 -0.53 -1.18 -13.74
C LYS A 217 -0.64 -1.43 -15.24
N LYS A 218 -0.76 -2.69 -15.66
CA LYS A 218 -0.92 -3.07 -17.06
C LYS A 218 -2.18 -2.45 -17.68
N ARG A 219 -3.33 -2.51 -17.01
CA ARG A 219 -4.59 -1.91 -17.51
C ARG A 219 -4.56 -0.39 -17.48
N MET A 220 -3.89 0.21 -16.50
CA MET A 220 -3.69 1.66 -16.39
C MET A 220 -2.78 2.21 -17.50
N ASN A 221 -1.89 1.40 -18.09
CA ASN A 221 -0.83 1.83 -19.00
C ASN A 221 -1.31 2.17 -20.41
N VAL A 222 -2.38 2.97 -20.49
CA VAL A 222 -3.01 3.45 -21.73
C VAL A 222 -3.08 4.97 -21.71
N LEU A 223 -2.49 5.63 -22.72
CA LEU A 223 -2.40 7.09 -22.81
C LEU A 223 -3.76 7.73 -23.10
N PRO A 224 -4.29 8.64 -22.24
CA PRO A 224 -5.50 9.40 -22.52
C PRO A 224 -5.23 10.68 -23.33
N LEU A 225 -4.01 11.24 -23.25
CA LEU A 225 -3.70 12.55 -23.88
C LEU A 225 -3.92 12.51 -25.39
N GLY A 226 -4.51 13.59 -25.91
CA GLY A 226 -5.01 13.70 -27.28
C GLY A 226 -6.48 13.34 -27.43
N SER A 227 -7.16 12.94 -26.33
CA SER A 227 -8.62 12.81 -26.30
C SER A 227 -9.33 14.17 -26.27
N GLY A 228 -8.59 15.25 -26.00
CA GLY A 228 -9.13 16.58 -25.84
C GLY A 228 -10.13 16.67 -24.70
N ALA A 229 -11.16 17.50 -24.83
CA ALA A 229 -12.21 17.56 -23.82
C ALA A 229 -13.08 16.28 -23.80
N LEU A 230 -13.33 15.68 -24.97
CA LEU A 230 -14.12 14.46 -25.16
C LEU A 230 -14.14 13.95 -26.63
N ALA A 231 -13.84 14.80 -27.61
CA ALA A 231 -14.03 14.52 -29.03
C ALA A 231 -12.72 14.53 -29.85
N GLY A 232 -11.59 14.35 -29.15
CA GLY A 232 -10.28 14.48 -29.79
C GLY A 232 -9.99 15.92 -30.21
N THR A 233 -9.29 16.09 -31.30
CA THR A 233 -8.89 17.40 -31.85
C THR A 233 -8.90 17.38 -33.37
N THR A 234 -9.02 18.57 -33.98
CA THR A 234 -8.91 18.75 -35.45
C THR A 234 -7.46 18.86 -35.93
N TYR A 235 -6.51 18.93 -35.01
CA TYR A 235 -5.08 18.99 -35.36
C TYR A 235 -4.53 17.58 -35.66
N PRO A 236 -3.56 17.44 -36.58
CA PRO A 236 -2.95 16.17 -36.95
C PRO A 236 -1.90 15.75 -35.90
N ILE A 237 -2.33 15.52 -34.67
CA ILE A 237 -1.47 15.07 -33.54
C ILE A 237 -1.03 13.62 -33.70
N ASP A 238 0.16 13.29 -33.17
CA ASP A 238 0.66 11.93 -33.06
C ASP A 238 0.63 11.47 -31.58
N ARG A 239 -0.48 10.81 -31.19
CA ARG A 239 -0.65 10.24 -29.85
C ARG A 239 0.33 9.09 -29.57
N ARG A 240 0.72 8.32 -30.61
CA ARG A 240 1.66 7.21 -30.47
C ARG A 240 3.06 7.70 -30.11
N MET A 241 3.48 8.82 -30.70
CA MET A 241 4.73 9.48 -30.34
C MET A 241 4.73 9.89 -28.85
N VAL A 242 3.63 10.46 -28.36
CA VAL A 242 3.50 10.87 -26.96
C VAL A 242 3.49 9.63 -26.04
N ALA A 243 2.77 8.57 -26.41
CA ALA A 243 2.75 7.31 -25.65
C ALA A 243 4.15 6.73 -25.48
N ALA A 244 4.93 6.67 -26.57
CA ALA A 244 6.31 6.15 -26.53
C ALA A 244 7.23 7.02 -25.66
N GLN A 245 7.06 8.35 -25.64
CA GLN A 245 7.87 9.26 -24.80
C GLN A 245 7.54 9.13 -23.30
N LEU A 246 6.31 8.73 -22.95
CA LEU A 246 5.81 8.66 -21.59
C LEU A 246 5.68 7.21 -21.07
N ASP A 247 6.21 6.25 -21.82
CA ASP A 247 6.21 4.83 -21.47
C ASP A 247 4.79 4.29 -21.24
N PHE A 248 3.88 4.58 -22.20
CA PHE A 248 2.57 3.95 -22.29
C PHE A 248 2.55 2.91 -23.42
N ASP A 249 1.93 1.76 -23.15
CA ASP A 249 1.84 0.65 -24.10
C ASP A 249 0.92 0.95 -25.29
N ASP A 250 -0.14 1.73 -25.04
CA ASP A 250 -1.16 2.03 -26.05
C ASP A 250 -1.78 3.42 -25.83
N VAL A 251 -2.70 3.79 -26.69
CA VAL A 251 -3.52 5.01 -26.60
C VAL A 251 -4.99 4.64 -26.38
N SER A 252 -5.76 5.45 -25.64
CA SER A 252 -7.18 5.18 -25.40
C SER A 252 -7.95 5.05 -26.72
N ALA A 253 -8.72 3.98 -26.87
CA ALA A 253 -9.44 3.63 -28.09
C ALA A 253 -10.61 4.57 -28.39
N ASN A 254 -11.13 5.25 -27.39
CA ASN A 254 -12.24 6.19 -27.49
C ASN A 254 -11.94 7.45 -26.66
N SER A 255 -12.14 8.63 -27.22
CA SER A 255 -11.82 9.90 -26.57
C SER A 255 -12.78 10.28 -25.44
N LEU A 256 -14.04 9.84 -25.50
CA LEU A 256 -14.99 10.02 -24.40
C LEU A 256 -14.57 9.20 -23.18
N ASP A 257 -14.21 7.94 -23.41
CA ASP A 257 -13.71 7.01 -22.39
C ASP A 257 -12.36 7.50 -21.84
N GLY A 258 -11.44 7.94 -22.70
CA GLY A 258 -10.10 8.37 -22.32
C GLY A 258 -10.07 9.50 -21.28
N VAL A 259 -11.08 10.39 -21.26
CA VAL A 259 -11.20 11.47 -20.26
C VAL A 259 -12.12 11.11 -19.09
N SER A 260 -12.97 10.10 -19.26
CA SER A 260 -13.99 9.69 -18.27
C SER A 260 -13.52 8.56 -17.36
N ASP A 261 -12.64 7.69 -17.85
CA ASP A 261 -12.21 6.50 -17.14
C ASP A 261 -11.52 6.83 -15.81
N ARG A 262 -12.00 6.20 -14.75
CA ARG A 262 -11.41 6.14 -13.41
C ARG A 262 -11.39 4.71 -12.86
N ASP A 263 -11.63 3.72 -13.70
CA ASP A 263 -11.59 2.31 -13.30
C ASP A 263 -10.25 1.95 -12.69
N PHE A 264 -9.17 2.51 -13.23
CA PHE A 264 -7.81 2.30 -12.70
C PHE A 264 -7.63 2.83 -11.27
N CYS A 265 -8.31 3.90 -10.86
CA CYS A 265 -8.32 4.37 -9.46
C CYS A 265 -9.08 3.40 -8.56
N ILE A 266 -10.26 2.94 -8.99
CA ILE A 266 -11.10 1.99 -8.26
C ILE A 266 -10.37 0.65 -8.12
N GLU A 267 -9.78 0.16 -9.20
CA GLU A 267 -9.06 -1.11 -9.23
C GLU A 267 -7.82 -1.08 -8.33
N LEU A 268 -7.06 0.03 -8.36
CA LEU A 268 -5.94 0.23 -7.45
C LEU A 268 -6.41 0.26 -5.99
N ALA A 269 -7.42 1.04 -5.67
CA ALA A 269 -7.97 1.10 -4.31
C ALA A 269 -8.48 -0.26 -3.82
N ALA A 270 -9.05 -1.08 -4.73
CA ALA A 270 -9.48 -2.45 -4.41
C ALA A 270 -8.28 -3.37 -4.13
N ALA A 271 -7.20 -3.28 -4.92
CA ALA A 271 -5.96 -4.01 -4.69
C ALA A 271 -5.31 -3.60 -3.36
N LEU A 272 -5.21 -2.31 -3.09
CA LEU A 272 -4.71 -1.74 -1.83
C LEU A 272 -5.56 -2.17 -0.63
N SER A 273 -6.88 -2.24 -0.79
CA SER A 273 -7.78 -2.77 0.24
C SER A 273 -7.46 -4.22 0.59
N LEU A 274 -7.10 -5.08 -0.38
CA LEU A 274 -6.68 -6.46 -0.12
C LEU A 274 -5.34 -6.53 0.60
N VAL A 275 -4.37 -5.68 0.24
CA VAL A 275 -3.12 -5.54 1.01
C VAL A 275 -3.43 -5.23 2.48
N MET A 276 -4.32 -4.26 2.73
CA MET A 276 -4.71 -3.89 4.10
C MET A 276 -5.48 -4.99 4.82
N VAL A 277 -6.29 -5.81 4.13
CA VAL A 277 -6.91 -7.01 4.72
C VAL A 277 -5.84 -7.97 5.22
N HIS A 278 -4.79 -8.23 4.43
CA HIS A 278 -3.72 -9.14 4.81
C HIS A 278 -2.89 -8.59 5.96
N LEU A 279 -2.51 -7.31 5.93
CA LEU A 279 -1.80 -6.65 7.01
C LEU A 279 -2.64 -6.59 8.31
N SER A 280 -3.94 -6.33 8.20
CA SER A 280 -4.87 -6.31 9.34
C SER A 280 -4.98 -7.69 10.01
N ARG A 281 -5.09 -8.77 9.22
CA ARG A 281 -5.11 -10.15 9.75
C ARG A 281 -3.80 -10.49 10.45
N PHE A 282 -2.68 -10.13 9.85
CA PHE A 282 -1.37 -10.38 10.47
C PHE A 282 -1.19 -9.54 11.75
N SER A 283 -1.63 -8.29 11.74
CA SER A 283 -1.65 -7.43 12.93
C SER A 283 -2.45 -8.04 14.07
N GLU A 284 -3.63 -8.61 13.80
CA GLU A 284 -4.46 -9.30 14.80
C GLU A 284 -3.70 -10.43 15.46
N GLU A 285 -3.02 -11.28 14.68
CA GLU A 285 -2.23 -12.37 15.24
C GLU A 285 -1.04 -11.89 16.08
N ILE A 286 -0.33 -10.84 15.60
CA ILE A 286 0.77 -10.24 16.37
C ILE A 286 0.26 -9.68 17.70
N ILE A 287 -0.88 -8.99 17.72
CA ILE A 287 -1.51 -8.46 18.94
C ILE A 287 -1.81 -9.60 19.93
N MET A 288 -2.42 -10.68 19.42
CA MET A 288 -2.66 -11.87 20.26
C MET A 288 -1.34 -12.48 20.76
N TRP A 289 -0.36 -12.65 19.89
CA TRP A 289 0.93 -13.26 20.25
C TRP A 289 1.75 -12.43 21.24
N CYS A 290 1.58 -11.11 21.25
CA CYS A 290 2.21 -10.22 22.23
C CYS A 290 1.52 -10.24 23.59
N SER A 291 0.27 -10.70 23.68
CA SER A 291 -0.48 -10.73 24.93
C SER A 291 0.19 -11.68 25.96
N TRP A 292 -0.06 -11.43 27.24
CA TRP A 292 0.45 -12.31 28.32
C TRP A 292 -0.10 -13.73 28.24
N GLU A 293 -1.29 -13.91 27.70
CA GLU A 293 -1.98 -15.20 27.54
C GLU A 293 -1.30 -16.08 26.50
N PHE A 294 -0.80 -15.50 25.39
CA PHE A 294 -0.05 -16.23 24.36
C PHE A 294 1.45 -16.15 24.58
N LYS A 295 2.00 -14.96 24.68
CA LYS A 295 3.43 -14.68 24.88
C LYS A 295 4.31 -15.45 23.88
N PHE A 296 3.93 -15.45 22.61
CA PHE A 296 4.66 -16.13 21.52
C PHE A 296 5.74 -15.27 20.90
N VAL A 297 5.52 -13.96 20.90
CA VAL A 297 6.47 -12.99 20.38
C VAL A 297 6.59 -11.79 21.31
N GLU A 298 7.67 -11.06 21.16
CA GLU A 298 7.88 -9.75 21.77
C GLU A 298 8.37 -8.78 20.71
N LEU A 299 7.70 -7.63 20.60
CA LEU A 299 8.11 -6.56 19.70
C LEU A 299 9.30 -5.80 20.29
N ASP A 300 10.13 -5.24 19.45
CA ASP A 300 11.21 -4.34 19.87
C ASP A 300 10.64 -3.06 20.49
N ASP A 301 11.39 -2.45 21.42
CA ASP A 301 10.98 -1.23 22.10
C ASP A 301 10.78 -0.05 21.13
N ALA A 302 11.50 -0.04 19.99
CA ALA A 302 11.35 0.96 18.95
C ALA A 302 9.98 0.90 18.23
N PHE A 303 9.27 -0.22 18.35
CA PHE A 303 7.96 -0.46 17.69
C PHE A 303 6.84 -0.75 18.70
N SER A 304 7.01 -0.30 19.94
CA SER A 304 6.07 -0.50 21.03
C SER A 304 5.94 0.78 21.83
N THR A 305 4.83 0.93 22.56
CA THR A 305 4.72 2.00 23.56
C THR A 305 4.47 1.44 24.95
N GLY A 306 4.76 2.25 25.96
CA GLY A 306 4.48 1.92 27.36
C GLY A 306 3.19 2.59 27.85
N SER A 307 3.01 2.49 29.17
CA SER A 307 1.92 3.20 29.88
C SER A 307 2.51 4.26 30.81
N SER A 308 1.88 5.42 30.91
CA SER A 308 2.29 6.48 31.83
C SER A 308 2.11 6.13 33.32
N ILE A 309 1.30 5.10 33.64
CA ILE A 309 0.99 4.70 35.02
C ILE A 309 1.27 3.21 35.30
N MET A 310 1.49 2.39 34.27
CA MET A 310 1.74 0.95 34.40
C MET A 310 3.12 0.62 33.83
N PRO A 311 4.20 0.62 34.64
CA PRO A 311 5.58 0.53 34.13
C PRO A 311 5.90 -0.83 33.47
N GLN A 312 5.12 -1.88 33.72
CA GLN A 312 5.27 -3.20 33.14
C GLN A 312 4.58 -3.36 31.76
N LYS A 313 3.75 -2.37 31.34
CA LYS A 313 2.90 -2.49 30.16
C LYS A 313 3.66 -2.11 28.89
N LYS A 314 3.61 -2.98 27.90
CA LYS A 314 4.16 -2.79 26.55
C LYS A 314 3.06 -3.09 25.53
N ASN A 315 2.74 -2.11 24.69
CA ASN A 315 1.61 -2.16 23.77
C ASN A 315 2.10 -2.40 22.33
N PRO A 316 1.41 -3.24 21.54
CA PRO A 316 1.71 -3.45 20.13
C PRO A 316 1.04 -2.38 19.22
N ASP A 317 1.24 -1.07 19.51
CA ASP A 317 0.49 0.02 18.89
C ASP A 317 0.63 0.07 17.38
N ILE A 318 1.78 -0.30 16.82
CA ILE A 318 1.98 -0.32 15.36
C ILE A 318 1.02 -1.33 14.71
N ALA A 319 0.92 -2.54 15.27
CA ALA A 319 -0.01 -3.56 14.77
C ALA A 319 -1.47 -3.09 14.92
N GLU A 320 -1.83 -2.45 16.04
CA GLU A 320 -3.17 -1.92 16.27
C GLU A 320 -3.52 -0.80 15.28
N LEU A 321 -2.59 0.12 15.02
CA LEU A 321 -2.80 1.21 14.07
C LEU A 321 -2.90 0.70 12.63
N VAL A 322 -2.08 -0.27 12.22
CA VAL A 322 -2.18 -0.89 10.89
C VAL A 322 -3.54 -1.57 10.73
N ARG A 323 -4.00 -2.33 11.73
CA ARG A 323 -5.35 -2.91 11.74
C ARG A 323 -6.44 -1.84 11.63
N GLY A 324 -6.32 -0.75 12.38
CA GLY A 324 -7.30 0.36 12.35
C GLY A 324 -7.33 1.12 11.03
N LYS A 325 -6.17 1.38 10.42
CA LYS A 325 -6.04 2.10 9.14
C LYS A 325 -6.64 1.36 7.94
N SER A 326 -6.88 0.05 8.04
CA SER A 326 -7.56 -0.70 6.97
C SER A 326 -8.95 -0.12 6.65
N GLY A 327 -9.68 0.36 7.69
CA GLY A 327 -10.99 0.98 7.50
C GLY A 327 -10.93 2.27 6.68
N ARG A 328 -9.83 3.03 6.75
CA ARG A 328 -9.61 4.24 5.95
C ARG A 328 -9.53 3.90 4.46
N VAL A 329 -8.66 2.96 4.07
CA VAL A 329 -8.49 2.52 2.67
C VAL A 329 -9.78 1.90 2.10
N PHE A 330 -10.58 1.19 2.93
CA PHE A 330 -11.89 0.70 2.51
C PHE A 330 -12.89 1.85 2.29
N GLY A 331 -12.80 2.90 3.10
CA GLY A 331 -13.58 4.13 2.90
C GLY A 331 -13.25 4.80 1.57
N ASP A 332 -11.97 4.90 1.21
CA ASP A 332 -11.48 5.49 -0.04
C ASP A 332 -12.01 4.73 -1.27
N LEU A 333 -11.95 3.39 -1.24
CA LEU A 333 -12.55 2.56 -2.29
C LEU A 333 -14.06 2.83 -2.42
N THR A 334 -14.77 2.91 -1.31
CA THR A 334 -16.20 3.20 -1.29
C THR A 334 -16.49 4.59 -1.84
N THR A 335 -15.65 5.57 -1.53
CA THR A 335 -15.74 6.94 -2.04
C THR A 335 -15.62 6.94 -3.57
N LEU A 336 -14.58 6.32 -4.12
CA LEU A 336 -14.36 6.23 -5.58
C LEU A 336 -15.53 5.56 -6.30
N LEU A 337 -16.03 4.43 -5.79
CA LEU A 337 -17.21 3.76 -6.33
C LEU A 337 -18.45 4.67 -6.30
N THR A 338 -18.61 5.44 -5.23
CA THR A 338 -19.76 6.33 -5.04
C THR A 338 -19.68 7.55 -5.95
N VAL A 339 -18.50 8.13 -6.13
CA VAL A 339 -18.26 9.26 -7.05
C VAL A 339 -18.59 8.85 -8.48
N MET A 340 -18.08 7.70 -8.93
CA MET A 340 -18.21 7.29 -10.33
C MET A 340 -19.59 6.75 -10.71
N LYS A 341 -20.34 6.19 -9.74
CA LYS A 341 -21.68 5.65 -10.04
C LYS A 341 -22.62 6.75 -10.56
N GLY A 342 -23.24 6.54 -11.71
CA GLY A 342 -24.35 7.36 -12.19
C GLY A 342 -23.99 8.74 -12.76
N ILE A 343 -22.71 9.14 -12.84
CA ILE A 343 -22.32 10.34 -13.56
C ILE A 343 -22.29 10.08 -15.07
N ALA A 344 -22.65 11.12 -15.83
CA ALA A 344 -22.66 11.02 -17.30
C ALA A 344 -21.26 11.11 -17.89
N LEU A 345 -21.05 10.57 -19.09
CA LEU A 345 -19.86 10.84 -19.89
C LEU A 345 -19.81 12.33 -20.29
N ALA A 346 -18.68 12.98 -20.51
CA ALA A 346 -17.32 12.48 -20.41
C ALA A 346 -16.68 12.85 -19.08
N TYR A 347 -16.58 14.15 -18.75
CA TYR A 347 -16.03 14.69 -17.52
C TYR A 347 -17.08 15.53 -16.79
N ASN A 348 -17.20 15.28 -15.52
CA ASN A 348 -17.96 16.10 -14.56
C ASN A 348 -17.03 16.48 -13.42
N LYS A 349 -17.29 17.62 -12.75
CA LYS A 349 -16.43 18.13 -11.66
C LYS A 349 -16.36 17.17 -10.47
N ASP A 350 -17.34 16.27 -10.33
CA ASP A 350 -17.33 15.14 -9.37
C ASP A 350 -16.03 14.34 -9.42
N MET A 351 -15.45 14.16 -10.62
CA MET A 351 -14.19 13.43 -10.81
C MET A 351 -12.97 14.12 -10.17
N GLN A 352 -13.09 15.35 -9.68
CA GLN A 352 -12.00 15.97 -8.91
C GLN A 352 -11.78 15.28 -7.57
N GLU A 353 -12.85 14.67 -7.00
CA GLU A 353 -12.82 13.93 -5.75
C GLU A 353 -12.04 12.59 -5.86
N ASP A 354 -11.67 12.16 -7.06
CA ASP A 354 -10.90 10.94 -7.28
C ASP A 354 -9.52 11.00 -6.61
N LYS A 355 -8.88 12.18 -6.64
CA LYS A 355 -7.50 12.36 -6.20
C LYS A 355 -7.32 12.25 -4.69
N GLU A 356 -8.18 12.91 -3.92
CA GLU A 356 -8.07 12.87 -2.46
C GLU A 356 -8.20 11.44 -1.95
N ALA A 357 -9.20 10.68 -2.42
CA ALA A 357 -9.42 9.31 -2.01
C ALA A 357 -8.26 8.38 -2.42
N ILE A 358 -7.82 8.42 -3.70
CA ILE A 358 -6.77 7.49 -4.14
C ILE A 358 -5.40 7.84 -3.54
N PHE A 359 -5.07 9.11 -3.36
CA PHE A 359 -3.82 9.51 -2.74
C PHE A 359 -3.79 9.15 -1.25
N ASP A 360 -4.92 9.29 -0.55
CA ASP A 360 -5.04 8.86 0.84
C ASP A 360 -4.84 7.36 1.00
N ALA A 361 -5.45 6.56 0.14
CA ALA A 361 -5.27 5.10 0.12
C ALA A 361 -3.81 4.71 -0.11
N VAL A 362 -3.15 5.31 -1.12
CA VAL A 362 -1.74 5.07 -1.44
C VAL A 362 -0.83 5.44 -0.27
N ASP A 363 -0.97 6.65 0.26
CA ASP A 363 -0.12 7.15 1.35
C ASP A 363 -0.32 6.33 2.63
N THR A 364 -1.57 5.92 2.91
CA THR A 364 -1.90 5.08 4.07
C THR A 364 -1.25 3.69 3.96
N VAL A 365 -1.31 3.04 2.79
CA VAL A 365 -0.69 1.72 2.59
C VAL A 365 0.83 1.79 2.71
N LYS A 366 1.48 2.76 2.07
CA LYS A 366 2.93 2.98 2.20
C LYS A 366 3.35 3.21 3.64
N MET A 367 2.64 4.07 4.37
CA MET A 367 2.89 4.33 5.80
C MET A 367 2.78 3.04 6.62
N CYS A 368 1.78 2.20 6.35
CA CYS A 368 1.59 0.93 7.04
C CYS A 368 2.74 -0.04 6.75
N LEU A 369 3.15 -0.21 5.48
CA LEU A 369 4.25 -1.09 5.10
C LEU A 369 5.58 -0.64 5.72
N HIS A 370 5.88 0.67 5.67
CA HIS A 370 7.10 1.24 6.26
C HIS A 370 7.20 1.04 7.77
N ALA A 371 6.08 1.03 8.49
CA ALA A 371 6.07 0.76 9.94
C ALA A 371 6.05 -0.74 10.25
N PHE A 372 5.34 -1.52 9.45
CA PHE A 372 5.11 -2.94 9.69
C PHE A 372 6.36 -3.79 9.40
N THR A 373 7.06 -3.52 8.31
CA THR A 373 8.23 -4.29 7.87
C THR A 373 9.34 -4.34 8.93
N PRO A 374 9.85 -3.21 9.47
CA PRO A 374 10.86 -3.25 10.50
C PRO A 374 10.34 -3.78 11.84
N MET A 375 9.05 -3.63 12.16
CA MET A 375 8.44 -4.26 13.34
C MET A 375 8.55 -5.78 13.27
N ILE A 376 8.29 -6.39 12.10
CA ILE A 376 8.44 -7.84 11.90
C ILE A 376 9.92 -8.26 11.92
N ASP A 377 10.81 -7.49 11.29
CA ASP A 377 12.24 -7.85 11.23
C ASP A 377 12.89 -7.87 12.61
N THR A 378 12.52 -6.95 13.49
CA THR A 378 13.08 -6.84 14.86
C THR A 378 12.35 -7.69 15.90
N MET A 379 11.21 -8.27 15.57
CA MET A 379 10.37 -9.07 16.46
C MET A 379 11.16 -10.28 17.00
N THR A 380 11.14 -10.45 18.34
CA THR A 380 11.72 -11.61 19.04
C THR A 380 10.72 -12.76 19.10
N VAL A 381 11.15 -13.95 18.70
CA VAL A 381 10.33 -15.18 18.74
C VAL A 381 10.60 -15.95 20.04
N LEU A 382 9.58 -16.16 20.85
CA LEU A 382 9.65 -16.84 22.15
C LEU A 382 9.38 -18.34 21.97
N LYS A 383 10.36 -19.06 21.43
CA LYS A 383 10.30 -20.47 20.99
C LYS A 383 9.80 -21.43 22.07
N ASP A 384 10.28 -21.23 23.31
CA ASP A 384 9.91 -22.10 24.44
C ASP A 384 8.43 -21.97 24.83
N ASN A 385 7.90 -20.73 24.75
CA ASN A 385 6.48 -20.48 25.02
C ASN A 385 5.59 -21.11 23.95
N MET A 386 5.98 -20.98 22.68
CA MET A 386 5.28 -21.62 21.55
C MET A 386 5.25 -23.13 21.73
N ARG A 387 6.40 -23.76 22.04
CA ARG A 387 6.48 -25.20 22.26
C ARG A 387 5.68 -25.64 23.50
N ALA A 388 5.76 -24.89 24.59
CA ALA A 388 4.98 -25.18 25.79
C ALA A 388 3.46 -25.09 25.56
N ALA A 389 3.03 -24.17 24.71
CA ALA A 389 1.64 -24.06 24.26
C ALA A 389 1.23 -25.23 23.36
N ALA A 390 2.13 -25.67 22.46
CA ALA A 390 1.90 -26.80 21.56
C ALA A 390 1.79 -28.14 22.32
N ALA A 391 2.51 -28.30 23.46
CA ALA A 391 2.42 -29.47 24.31
C ALA A 391 1.10 -29.60 25.07
N LYS A 392 0.18 -28.65 24.95
CA LYS A 392 -1.11 -28.64 25.62
C LYS A 392 -2.25 -28.78 24.62
N GLY A 393 -3.34 -29.46 25.01
CA GLY A 393 -4.57 -29.51 24.22
C GLY A 393 -4.60 -30.62 23.15
N PHE A 394 -3.77 -31.66 23.34
CA PHE A 394 -3.84 -32.90 22.54
C PHE A 394 -3.73 -32.68 21.02
N ILE A 395 -2.93 -31.70 20.59
CA ILE A 395 -2.83 -31.33 19.15
C ILE A 395 -2.19 -32.43 18.28
N ASN A 396 -1.60 -33.44 18.93
CA ASN A 396 -1.04 -34.69 18.36
C ASN A 396 -2.04 -35.87 18.33
N ALA A 397 -3.29 -35.66 18.75
CA ALA A 397 -4.29 -36.72 18.77
C ALA A 397 -4.57 -37.30 17.37
N THR A 398 -4.54 -36.43 16.32
CA THR A 398 -4.67 -36.91 14.93
C THR A 398 -3.52 -37.86 14.58
N ASP A 399 -2.29 -37.56 15.01
CA ASP A 399 -1.11 -38.40 14.75
C ASP A 399 -1.21 -39.76 15.50
N CYS A 400 -1.86 -39.75 16.67
CA CYS A 400 -2.18 -40.98 17.43
C CYS A 400 -3.22 -41.85 16.66
N ALA A 401 -4.26 -41.23 16.09
CA ALA A 401 -5.22 -41.95 15.26
C ALA A 401 -4.56 -42.47 13.96
N ASP A 402 -3.73 -41.67 13.31
CA ASP A 402 -3.00 -42.07 12.10
C ASP A 402 -2.00 -43.22 12.38
N TYR A 403 -1.45 -43.29 13.61
CA TYR A 403 -0.64 -44.43 14.00
C TYR A 403 -1.43 -45.74 13.93
N LEU A 404 -2.66 -45.79 14.45
CA LEU A 404 -3.52 -46.97 14.37
C LEU A 404 -3.95 -47.29 12.94
N VAL A 405 -4.21 -46.25 12.12
CA VAL A 405 -4.49 -46.44 10.69
C VAL A 405 -3.31 -47.11 10.00
N GLY A 406 -2.09 -46.68 10.32
CA GLY A 406 -0.85 -47.31 9.82
C GLY A 406 -0.68 -48.78 10.28
N LYS A 407 -1.32 -49.18 11.37
CA LYS A 407 -1.40 -50.57 11.86
C LYS A 407 -2.60 -51.36 11.25
N GLY A 408 -3.38 -50.75 10.36
CA GLY A 408 -4.48 -51.38 9.62
C GLY A 408 -5.88 -51.14 10.20
N LEU A 409 -6.02 -50.33 11.26
CA LEU A 409 -7.34 -49.98 11.79
C LEU A 409 -8.05 -48.95 10.90
N PRO A 410 -9.36 -49.11 10.59
CA PRO A 410 -10.11 -48.06 9.88
C PRO A 410 -10.08 -46.72 10.61
N PHE A 411 -9.98 -45.60 9.88
CA PHE A 411 -9.84 -44.29 10.48
C PHE A 411 -10.93 -43.93 11.50
N ARG A 412 -12.19 -44.33 11.25
CA ARG A 412 -13.29 -44.03 12.20
C ARG A 412 -13.13 -44.78 13.55
N ASP A 413 -12.59 -45.98 13.53
CA ASP A 413 -12.31 -46.75 14.73
C ASP A 413 -11.07 -46.22 15.44
N ALA A 414 -10.02 -45.87 14.70
CA ALA A 414 -8.83 -45.18 15.19
C ALA A 414 -9.17 -43.85 15.88
N TYR A 415 -10.04 -43.06 15.26
CA TYR A 415 -10.55 -41.79 15.80
C TYR A 415 -11.29 -42.01 17.13
N LYS A 416 -12.17 -43.01 17.19
CA LYS A 416 -12.92 -43.35 18.43
C LYS A 416 -11.96 -43.78 19.56
N ALA A 417 -11.05 -44.70 19.27
CA ALA A 417 -10.06 -45.15 20.21
C ALA A 417 -9.19 -44.00 20.75
N THR A 418 -8.71 -43.11 19.87
CA THR A 418 -7.94 -41.94 20.27
C THR A 418 -8.77 -40.96 21.11
N GLY A 419 -10.04 -40.76 20.76
CA GLY A 419 -10.96 -39.93 21.54
C GLY A 419 -11.16 -40.44 22.97
N GLU A 420 -11.23 -41.76 23.15
CA GLU A 420 -11.31 -42.39 24.46
C GLU A 420 -10.01 -42.17 25.29
N LEU A 421 -8.85 -42.31 24.66
CA LEU A 421 -7.55 -41.99 25.32
C LEU A 421 -7.46 -40.53 25.74
N VAL A 422 -7.89 -39.59 24.89
CA VAL A 422 -7.92 -38.17 25.22
C VAL A 422 -8.83 -37.88 26.40
N ALA A 423 -10.02 -38.49 26.44
CA ALA A 423 -10.94 -38.37 27.59
C ALA A 423 -10.29 -38.88 28.90
N GLN A 424 -9.66 -40.06 28.85
CA GLN A 424 -8.91 -40.63 30.01
C GLN A 424 -7.76 -39.70 30.46
N CYS A 425 -7.03 -39.09 29.52
CA CYS A 425 -5.98 -38.14 29.84
C CYS A 425 -6.54 -36.89 30.53
N ILE A 426 -7.67 -36.36 30.07
CA ILE A 426 -8.32 -35.18 30.68
C ILE A 426 -8.73 -35.50 32.12
N ASP A 427 -9.41 -36.62 32.33
CA ASP A 427 -9.90 -37.05 33.67
C ASP A 427 -8.77 -37.23 34.69
N ARG A 428 -7.60 -37.66 34.23
CA ARG A 428 -6.44 -37.97 35.06
C ARG A 428 -5.37 -36.87 35.10
N GLY A 429 -5.56 -35.77 34.37
CA GLY A 429 -4.56 -34.67 34.26
C GLY A 429 -3.27 -35.10 33.55
N LEU A 430 -3.34 -36.08 32.63
CA LEU A 430 -2.23 -36.60 31.83
C LEU A 430 -2.26 -36.02 30.41
N THR A 431 -1.20 -36.27 29.63
CA THR A 431 -1.13 -36.06 28.19
C THR A 431 -0.93 -37.40 27.48
N LEU A 432 -1.10 -37.46 26.18
CA LEU A 432 -0.83 -38.67 25.40
C LEU A 432 0.63 -39.14 25.58
N GLU A 433 1.57 -38.21 25.69
CA GLU A 433 2.99 -38.55 25.90
C GLU A 433 3.28 -39.13 27.28
N THR A 434 2.45 -38.86 28.29
CA THR A 434 2.64 -39.33 29.70
C THR A 434 1.69 -40.43 30.09
N LEU A 435 0.72 -40.77 29.24
CA LEU A 435 -0.20 -41.89 29.49
C LEU A 435 0.56 -43.21 29.40
N PRO A 436 0.46 -44.14 30.43
CA PRO A 436 1.11 -45.45 30.40
C PRO A 436 0.69 -46.32 29.22
N LEU A 437 1.60 -47.15 28.69
CA LEU A 437 1.33 -48.01 27.53
C LEU A 437 0.20 -49.02 27.77
N GLU A 438 0.03 -49.44 29.03
CA GLU A 438 -1.05 -50.33 29.44
C GLU A 438 -2.42 -49.72 29.19
N ASP A 439 -2.58 -48.41 29.39
CA ASP A 439 -3.83 -47.69 29.13
C ASP A 439 -4.12 -47.63 27.62
N TYR A 440 -3.10 -47.38 26.79
CA TYR A 440 -3.20 -47.45 25.36
C TYR A 440 -3.69 -48.82 24.88
N ARG A 441 -3.05 -49.88 25.40
CA ARG A 441 -3.38 -51.26 25.04
C ARG A 441 -4.76 -51.71 25.56
N ALA A 442 -5.23 -51.13 26.67
CA ALA A 442 -6.56 -51.38 27.19
C ALA A 442 -7.66 -50.86 26.23
N VAL A 443 -7.38 -49.78 25.48
CA VAL A 443 -8.31 -49.24 24.47
C VAL A 443 -8.15 -49.95 23.14
N CYS A 444 -6.92 -50.24 22.70
CA CYS A 444 -6.65 -50.96 21.46
C CYS A 444 -5.32 -51.73 21.56
N ASP A 445 -5.33 -53.03 21.34
CA ASP A 445 -4.18 -53.94 21.42
C ASP A 445 -3.11 -53.69 20.31
N LEU A 446 -3.45 -52.92 19.28
CA LEU A 446 -2.52 -52.51 18.24
C LEU A 446 -1.50 -51.47 18.71
N PHE A 447 -1.69 -50.82 19.85
CA PHE A 447 -0.72 -49.87 20.37
C PHE A 447 0.54 -50.56 20.89
N ASP A 448 1.70 -50.01 20.52
CA ASP A 448 3.00 -50.45 21.03
C ASP A 448 3.86 -49.25 21.41
N GLN A 449 5.07 -49.53 21.99
CA GLN A 449 5.99 -48.53 22.52
C GLN A 449 6.34 -47.42 21.51
N ASP A 450 6.29 -47.71 20.20
CA ASP A 450 6.59 -46.77 19.10
C ASP A 450 5.54 -45.68 18.94
N VAL A 451 4.37 -45.77 19.60
CA VAL A 451 3.36 -44.70 19.61
C VAL A 451 3.93 -43.39 20.16
N TYR A 452 4.76 -43.44 21.25
CA TYR A 452 5.36 -42.24 21.82
C TYR A 452 6.30 -41.50 20.87
N HIS A 453 6.99 -42.23 20.01
CA HIS A 453 7.77 -41.58 18.92
C HIS A 453 6.85 -40.93 17.89
N LYS A 454 5.77 -41.61 17.50
CA LYS A 454 4.85 -41.13 16.49
C LYS A 454 4.11 -39.86 16.91
N ILE A 455 3.70 -39.76 18.17
CA ILE A 455 2.96 -38.61 18.72
C ILE A 455 3.87 -37.47 19.21
N ASN A 456 5.17 -37.66 19.20
CA ASN A 456 6.13 -36.60 19.53
C ASN A 456 5.95 -35.42 18.57
N LEU A 457 5.88 -34.17 19.08
CA LEU A 457 5.60 -32.99 18.28
C LEU A 457 6.59 -32.77 17.12
N ASP A 458 7.88 -33.06 17.35
CA ASP A 458 8.90 -32.95 16.30
C ASP A 458 8.63 -33.98 15.17
N THR A 459 8.27 -35.22 15.53
CA THR A 459 7.88 -36.26 14.58
C THR A 459 6.59 -35.88 13.86
N CYS A 460 5.59 -35.38 14.58
CA CYS A 460 4.32 -34.92 14.00
C CYS A 460 4.54 -33.88 12.91
N VAL A 461 5.41 -32.89 13.14
CA VAL A 461 5.73 -31.84 12.16
C VAL A 461 6.59 -32.40 11.02
N ALA A 462 7.66 -33.16 11.34
CA ALA A 462 8.58 -33.70 10.35
C ALA A 462 7.91 -34.64 9.33
N THR A 463 6.87 -35.38 9.75
CA THR A 463 6.14 -36.30 8.88
C THR A 463 5.08 -35.63 7.99
N ARG A 464 4.77 -34.36 8.17
CA ARG A 464 3.83 -33.58 7.33
C ARG A 464 4.53 -33.04 6.08
N ILE A 465 4.97 -33.97 5.22
CA ILE A 465 5.83 -33.71 4.04
C ILE A 465 5.04 -33.31 2.79
N SER A 466 3.72 -33.29 2.84
CA SER A 466 2.89 -32.88 1.71
C SER A 466 3.29 -31.49 1.20
N GLU A 467 3.12 -31.23 -0.08
CA GLU A 467 3.40 -29.93 -0.66
C GLU A 467 2.60 -28.83 0.05
N GLY A 468 3.28 -27.78 0.49
CA GLY A 468 2.66 -26.73 1.31
C GLY A 468 2.48 -27.10 2.79
N GLY A 469 2.96 -28.27 3.25
CA GLY A 469 2.93 -28.68 4.65
C GLY A 469 3.94 -27.93 5.54
N PRO A 470 3.89 -28.18 6.88
CA PRO A 470 4.67 -27.41 7.84
C PRO A 470 6.08 -27.98 8.15
N CYS A 471 6.51 -29.10 7.53
CA CYS A 471 7.84 -29.61 7.80
C CYS A 471 8.93 -28.64 7.32
N PRO A 472 10.11 -28.61 7.95
CA PRO A 472 11.18 -27.65 7.64
C PRO A 472 11.54 -27.63 6.14
N GLU A 473 11.65 -28.77 5.49
CA GLU A 473 11.98 -28.91 4.09
C GLU A 473 10.86 -28.35 3.19
N SER A 474 9.62 -28.42 3.63
CA SER A 474 8.50 -27.80 2.90
C SER A 474 8.51 -26.28 3.05
N VAL A 475 8.91 -25.76 4.21
CA VAL A 475 9.10 -24.32 4.42
C VAL A 475 10.22 -23.79 3.52
N GLU A 476 11.34 -24.48 3.42
CA GLU A 476 12.43 -24.14 2.50
C GLU A 476 11.95 -24.08 1.04
N ARG A 477 11.16 -25.05 0.61
CA ARG A 477 10.55 -25.03 -0.74
C ARG A 477 9.58 -23.85 -0.92
N GLN A 478 8.82 -23.47 0.10
CA GLN A 478 7.92 -22.31 0.05
C GLN A 478 8.72 -21.02 -0.08
N ILE A 479 9.81 -20.85 0.67
CA ILE A 479 10.75 -19.71 0.53
C ILE A 479 11.31 -19.66 -0.89
N GLY A 480 11.80 -20.78 -1.42
CA GLY A 480 12.30 -20.88 -2.79
C GLY A 480 11.25 -20.49 -3.85
N LYS A 481 9.97 -20.81 -3.63
CA LYS A 481 8.87 -20.39 -4.53
C LYS A 481 8.67 -18.87 -4.50
N VAL A 482 8.75 -18.23 -3.33
CA VAL A 482 8.66 -16.77 -3.22
C VAL A 482 9.83 -16.11 -3.93
N GLN A 483 11.06 -16.58 -3.74
CA GLN A 483 12.23 -16.05 -4.43
C GLN A 483 12.09 -16.17 -5.95
N ALA A 484 11.72 -17.36 -6.45
CA ALA A 484 11.48 -17.58 -7.88
C ALA A 484 10.33 -16.75 -8.46
N PHE A 485 9.35 -16.39 -7.65
CA PHE A 485 8.30 -15.44 -8.02
C PHE A 485 8.86 -14.03 -8.15
N LEU A 486 9.64 -13.56 -7.16
CA LEU A 486 10.24 -12.23 -7.16
C LEU A 486 11.23 -12.04 -8.33
N ASP A 487 12.01 -13.07 -8.69
CA ASP A 487 12.94 -13.04 -9.82
C ASP A 487 12.23 -12.83 -11.19
N LYS A 488 10.95 -13.19 -11.28
CA LYS A 488 10.13 -13.06 -12.49
C LYS A 488 9.16 -11.88 -12.45
N TYR A 489 9.06 -11.22 -11.30
CA TYR A 489 8.07 -10.17 -11.11
C TYR A 489 8.42 -8.93 -11.96
N PRO A 490 7.48 -8.41 -12.77
CA PRO A 490 7.78 -7.43 -13.82
C PRO A 490 7.95 -5.98 -13.32
N LEU A 491 7.70 -5.68 -12.03
CA LEU A 491 7.80 -4.32 -11.46
C LEU A 491 9.04 -4.19 -10.57
#